data_f7abb61c4022da5fd35dcd82f457d469
#
_entry.id   f7abb61c4022da5fd35dcd82f457d469
#
_cell.length_a   1.000
_cell.length_b   1.000
_cell.length_c   1.000
_cell.angle_alpha   90.00
_cell.angle_beta   90.00
_cell.angle_gamma   90.00
#
_symmetry.space_group_name_H-M   'P 1'
#
loop_
_entity.id
_entity.type
_entity.pdbx_description
1 polymer ?
#
loop_
_entity_poly.entity_id
_entity_poly.type
_entity_poly.pdbx_seq_one_letter_code
_entity_poly.pdbx_strand_id
1 'polypeptide(L)'
;MSTDPTFLSTRRRALQVLAASGLTAGGGLREVLAQGVAPAIITPDGARPQLPHGVMSGDVTDRRAIVWSRADRAARMIVDVATTEAMRDARRIIGPAALESGDFTARVDLGGLAPGQTHFYRVQFQDLADPKVYSVPLIGRFRTPHDKPRDVVFAFSGDEAGQG
;
A
#
# COMPACT_ATOMS: atom_id res chain seq x y z
N MET A 1 56.85 20.48 20.16
CA MET A 1 55.41 20.81 20.13
C MET A 1 54.70 19.49 20.39
N SER A 2 54.15 19.39 21.57
CA SER A 2 53.60 18.15 22.18
C SER A 2 52.14 17.95 21.71
N THR A 3 51.82 16.80 21.13
CA THR A 3 50.46 16.37 20.89
C THR A 3 50.09 15.27 21.86
N ASP A 4 49.16 15.58 22.72
CA ASP A 4 48.66 14.75 23.81
C ASP A 4 47.60 13.73 23.30
N PRO A 5 47.76 12.43 23.52
CA PRO A 5 46.82 11.42 23.10
C PRO A 5 45.96 10.88 24.28
N THR A 6 45.11 11.71 24.89
CA THR A 6 44.31 11.31 26.07
C THR A 6 42.78 11.37 25.86
N PHE A 7 42.26 11.26 24.65
CA PHE A 7 40.80 11.37 24.49
C PHE A 7 40.08 10.09 24.01
N LEU A 8 40.73 8.91 23.99
CA LEU A 8 40.09 7.67 23.51
C LEU A 8 40.00 6.52 24.51
N SER A 9 40.25 6.75 25.82
CA SER A 9 40.23 5.66 26.80
C SER A 9 38.99 5.57 27.69
N THR A 10 38.03 6.49 27.60
CA THR A 10 36.91 6.55 28.57
C THR A 10 35.68 5.75 28.18
N ARG A 11 35.59 5.22 26.95
CA ARG A 11 34.41 4.42 26.51
C ARG A 11 34.57 2.91 26.62
N ARG A 12 35.75 2.40 26.94
CA ARG A 12 36.01 0.96 27.11
C ARG A 12 35.97 0.44 28.51
N ARG A 13 35.89 1.32 29.53
CA ARG A 13 35.86 0.90 30.95
C ARG A 13 34.46 0.78 31.59
N ALA A 14 33.41 1.16 30.86
CA ALA A 14 32.04 1.08 31.40
C ALA A 14 31.35 -0.28 31.17
N LEU A 15 31.99 -1.21 30.46
CA LEU A 15 31.40 -2.52 30.12
C LEU A 15 32.01 -3.72 30.89
N GLN A 16 32.91 -3.48 31.85
CA GLN A 16 33.59 -4.57 32.61
C GLN A 16 33.27 -4.66 34.12
N VAL A 17 32.28 -3.90 34.59
CA VAL A 17 31.94 -3.93 36.06
C VAL A 17 30.62 -4.66 36.36
N LEU A 18 29.98 -5.33 35.40
CA LEU A 18 28.73 -6.08 35.63
C LEU A 18 28.86 -7.61 35.51
N ALA A 19 30.05 -8.15 35.75
CA ALA A 19 30.29 -9.60 35.69
C ALA A 19 30.86 -10.18 36.99
N ALA A 20 30.48 -9.70 38.15
CA ALA A 20 30.79 -10.37 39.41
C ALA A 20 29.86 -9.91 40.55
N SER A 21 28.65 -10.42 40.60
CA SER A 21 27.87 -10.47 41.84
C SER A 21 26.82 -11.57 41.74
N GLY A 22 27.13 -12.72 42.30
CA GLY A 22 26.25 -13.54 43.12
C GLY A 22 25.13 -14.30 42.40
N LEU A 23 25.43 -15.58 42.18
CA LEU A 23 24.39 -16.60 42.25
C LEU A 23 23.64 -16.49 43.58
N THR A 24 22.31 -16.27 43.53
CA THR A 24 21.33 -16.99 44.38
C THR A 24 19.90 -16.61 43.90
N ALA A 25 19.04 -17.60 43.94
CA ALA A 25 17.60 -17.57 43.68
C ALA A 25 17.16 -17.81 42.23
N GLY A 26 17.08 -19.10 41.89
CA GLY A 26 16.27 -19.56 40.78
C GLY A 26 14.80 -19.21 40.99
N GLY A 27 14.23 -18.44 40.12
CA GLY A 27 12.81 -18.11 40.12
C GLY A 27 12.40 -16.97 39.17
N GLY A 28 13.26 -15.96 38.97
CA GLY A 28 12.86 -14.72 38.32
C GLY A 28 13.22 -14.56 36.85
N LEU A 29 14.05 -15.41 36.24
CA LEU A 29 14.53 -15.24 34.88
C LEU A 29 13.66 -15.91 33.82
N ARG A 30 12.65 -16.68 34.22
CA ARG A 30 11.69 -17.30 33.25
C ARG A 30 10.53 -16.40 32.89
N GLU A 31 10.21 -15.40 33.71
CA GLU A 31 9.08 -14.49 33.41
C GLU A 31 9.44 -13.35 32.46
N VAL A 32 10.73 -12.97 32.37
CA VAL A 32 11.15 -11.86 31.48
C VAL A 32 11.27 -12.27 30.00
N LEU A 33 11.35 -13.57 29.70
CA LEU A 33 11.36 -14.09 28.33
C LEU A 33 9.98 -14.52 27.81
N ALA A 34 8.95 -14.40 28.67
CA ALA A 34 7.56 -14.69 28.33
C ALA A 34 6.73 -13.42 28.01
N GLN A 35 7.37 -12.29 27.76
CA GLN A 35 6.71 -11.25 26.99
C GLN A 35 6.63 -11.76 25.55
N GLY A 36 5.67 -12.64 25.31
CA GLY A 36 5.30 -13.09 23.98
C GLY A 36 5.14 -11.84 23.12
N VAL A 37 5.69 -11.90 21.91
CA VAL A 37 5.40 -10.94 20.86
C VAL A 37 3.89 -10.66 20.93
N ALA A 38 3.52 -9.41 21.19
CA ALA A 38 2.11 -9.05 21.26
C ALA A 38 1.42 -9.62 20.02
N PRO A 39 0.30 -10.32 20.17
CA PRO A 39 -0.36 -10.93 19.02
C PRO A 39 -0.59 -9.84 17.97
N ALA A 40 -0.22 -10.11 16.74
CA ALA A 40 -0.49 -9.19 15.63
C ALA A 40 -1.98 -8.87 15.68
N ILE A 41 -2.33 -7.57 15.66
CA ILE A 41 -3.74 -7.16 15.55
C ILE A 41 -4.21 -7.61 14.17
N ILE A 42 -4.90 -8.74 14.12
CA ILE A 42 -5.48 -9.27 12.90
C ILE A 42 -6.84 -8.55 12.75
N THR A 43 -6.92 -7.66 11.77
CA THR A 43 -8.21 -7.07 11.38
C THR A 43 -9.02 -8.14 10.66
N PRO A 44 -10.20 -8.55 11.18
CA PRO A 44 -11.07 -9.49 10.49
C PRO A 44 -11.47 -8.95 9.11
N ASP A 45 -11.63 -9.82 8.12
CA ASP A 45 -12.00 -9.40 6.76
C ASP A 45 -13.32 -8.63 6.72
N GLY A 46 -14.30 -8.96 7.53
CA GLY A 46 -15.55 -8.21 7.65
C GLY A 46 -15.42 -6.79 8.21
N ALA A 47 -14.30 -6.50 8.91
CA ALA A 47 -14.01 -5.15 9.39
C ALA A 47 -13.31 -4.29 8.32
N ARG A 48 -12.84 -4.87 7.22
CA ARG A 48 -12.17 -4.16 6.13
C ARG A 48 -13.19 -3.63 5.13
N PRO A 49 -12.98 -2.45 4.53
CA PRO A 49 -13.73 -2.06 3.33
C PRO A 49 -13.60 -3.15 2.25
N GLN A 50 -14.70 -3.46 1.58
CA GLN A 50 -14.73 -4.43 0.47
C GLN A 50 -14.88 -3.69 -0.86
N LEU A 51 -14.38 -4.30 -1.93
CA LEU A 51 -14.50 -3.81 -3.30
C LEU A 51 -15.34 -4.79 -4.14
N PRO A 52 -16.66 -4.85 -3.93
CA PRO A 52 -17.52 -5.92 -4.47
C PRO A 52 -17.62 -5.88 -6.00
N HIS A 53 -17.31 -4.74 -6.62
CA HIS A 53 -17.40 -4.54 -8.08
C HIS A 53 -16.02 -4.49 -8.76
N GLY A 54 -14.97 -4.84 -8.04
CA GLY A 54 -13.62 -4.83 -8.59
C GLY A 54 -13.07 -3.44 -8.87
N VAL A 55 -12.18 -3.36 -9.84
CA VAL A 55 -11.51 -2.13 -10.29
C VAL A 55 -11.60 -2.01 -11.80
N MET A 56 -11.78 -0.79 -12.29
CA MET A 56 -11.84 -0.50 -13.73
C MET A 56 -10.89 0.65 -14.07
N SER A 57 -10.41 0.64 -15.33
CA SER A 57 -9.69 1.76 -15.91
C SER A 57 -10.38 2.18 -17.20
N GLY A 58 -10.41 3.48 -17.48
CA GLY A 58 -11.02 4.06 -18.67
C GLY A 58 -10.38 5.40 -19.03
N ASP A 59 -10.89 6.03 -20.09
CA ASP A 59 -10.40 7.31 -20.62
C ASP A 59 -8.88 7.35 -20.77
N VAL A 60 -8.32 6.25 -21.26
CA VAL A 60 -6.88 6.10 -21.39
C VAL A 60 -6.39 6.92 -22.58
N THR A 61 -5.57 7.92 -22.30
CA THR A 61 -4.82 8.69 -23.29
C THR A 61 -3.34 8.29 -23.25
N ASP A 62 -2.51 8.92 -24.06
CA ASP A 62 -1.06 8.68 -24.08
C ASP A 62 -0.38 8.96 -22.75
N ARG A 63 -0.95 9.85 -21.91
CA ARG A 63 -0.34 10.31 -20.64
C ARG A 63 -1.27 10.30 -19.44
N ARG A 64 -2.50 9.84 -19.58
CA ARG A 64 -3.52 9.85 -18.53
C ARG A 64 -4.42 8.63 -18.60
N ALA A 65 -4.98 8.25 -17.46
CA ALA A 65 -6.03 7.25 -17.36
C ALA A 65 -6.89 7.54 -16.13
N ILE A 66 -8.16 7.16 -16.16
CA ILE A 66 -9.02 7.19 -14.97
C ILE A 66 -9.10 5.78 -14.41
N VAL A 67 -8.90 5.65 -13.10
CA VAL A 67 -9.16 4.42 -12.35
C VAL A 67 -10.40 4.63 -11.50
N TRP A 68 -11.33 3.68 -11.55
CA TRP A 68 -12.59 3.69 -10.85
C TRP A 68 -12.72 2.45 -9.96
N SER A 69 -13.33 2.62 -8.81
CA SER A 69 -13.79 1.52 -7.98
C SER A 69 -14.93 1.96 -7.05
N ARG A 70 -15.62 1.00 -6.44
CA ARG A 70 -16.68 1.19 -5.46
C ARG A 70 -16.35 0.42 -4.19
N ALA A 71 -16.47 1.08 -3.06
CA ALA A 71 -16.39 0.45 -1.75
C ALA A 71 -17.78 0.02 -1.25
N ASP A 72 -17.83 -0.80 -0.21
CA ASP A 72 -19.07 -1.17 0.49
C ASP A 72 -19.49 -0.17 1.58
N ARG A 73 -18.61 0.78 1.90
CA ARG A 73 -18.77 1.77 2.97
C ARG A 73 -17.96 3.03 2.70
N ALA A 74 -18.14 4.05 3.56
CA ALA A 74 -17.36 5.29 3.49
C ALA A 74 -15.86 5.00 3.68
N ALA A 75 -15.06 5.22 2.63
CA ALA A 75 -13.65 4.90 2.61
C ALA A 75 -12.90 5.79 1.63
N ARG A 76 -11.61 5.99 1.82
CA ARG A 76 -10.74 6.78 0.93
C ARG A 76 -10.04 5.89 -0.07
N MET A 77 -10.20 6.18 -1.34
CA MET A 77 -9.50 5.47 -2.40
C MET A 77 -8.00 5.82 -2.41
N ILE A 78 -7.17 4.81 -2.51
CA ILE A 78 -5.71 4.94 -2.66
C ILE A 78 -5.31 4.10 -3.87
N VAL A 79 -4.55 4.71 -4.77
CA VAL A 79 -4.07 4.05 -5.99
C VAL A 79 -2.55 4.10 -6.02
N ASP A 80 -1.92 2.96 -6.15
CA ASP A 80 -0.51 2.85 -6.52
C ASP A 80 -0.45 2.51 -8.01
N VAL A 81 0.35 3.23 -8.80
CA VAL A 81 0.59 2.99 -10.22
C VAL A 81 2.07 2.74 -10.48
N ALA A 82 2.37 1.75 -11.30
CA ALA A 82 3.73 1.31 -11.61
C ALA A 82 3.85 0.88 -13.06
N THR A 83 5.08 0.78 -13.56
CA THR A 83 5.40 0.22 -14.88
C THR A 83 5.73 -1.27 -14.82
N THR A 84 5.88 -1.80 -13.62
CA THR A 84 6.17 -3.21 -13.37
C THR A 84 5.05 -3.86 -12.54
N GLU A 85 4.73 -5.11 -12.82
CA GLU A 85 3.72 -5.87 -12.08
C GLU A 85 4.11 -6.04 -10.59
N ALA A 86 5.40 -6.12 -10.32
CA ALA A 86 5.92 -6.22 -8.96
C ALA A 86 5.80 -4.91 -8.16
N MET A 87 5.25 -3.84 -8.75
CA MET A 87 5.01 -2.54 -8.12
C MET A 87 6.26 -1.90 -7.48
N ARG A 88 7.46 -2.22 -7.98
CA ARG A 88 8.73 -1.73 -7.38
C ARG A 88 8.95 -0.24 -7.56
N ASP A 89 8.43 0.31 -8.65
CA ASP A 89 8.49 1.72 -9.05
C ASP A 89 7.16 2.46 -8.77
N ALA A 90 6.36 1.94 -7.84
CA ALA A 90 5.02 2.44 -7.60
C ALA A 90 4.99 3.89 -7.09
N ARG A 91 4.19 4.72 -7.76
CA ARG A 91 3.81 6.06 -7.31
C ARG A 91 2.42 5.99 -6.68
N ARG A 92 2.31 6.43 -5.42
CA ARG A 92 1.05 6.46 -4.67
C ARG A 92 0.30 7.76 -4.89
N ILE A 93 -0.99 7.63 -5.15
CA ILE A 93 -1.95 8.72 -5.26
C ILE A 93 -3.04 8.51 -4.21
N ILE A 94 -3.24 9.53 -3.36
CA ILE A 94 -4.35 9.59 -2.43
C ILE A 94 -5.54 10.19 -3.17
N GLY A 95 -6.56 9.38 -3.36
CA GLY A 95 -7.77 9.76 -4.07
C GLY A 95 -8.85 10.35 -3.15
N PRO A 96 -10.03 10.60 -3.71
CA PRO A 96 -11.16 11.12 -2.96
C PRO A 96 -11.73 10.08 -1.99
N ALA A 97 -12.56 10.55 -1.07
CA ALA A 97 -13.40 9.68 -0.27
C ALA A 97 -14.60 9.21 -1.11
N ALA A 98 -14.85 7.91 -1.07
CA ALA A 98 -16.06 7.27 -1.54
C ALA A 98 -17.12 7.39 -0.44
N LEU A 99 -18.15 8.20 -0.64
CA LEU A 99 -19.17 8.50 0.34
C LEU A 99 -20.53 7.99 -0.14
N GLU A 100 -21.48 7.84 0.79
CA GLU A 100 -22.84 7.41 0.50
C GLU A 100 -23.53 8.27 -0.56
N SER A 101 -23.32 9.60 -0.51
CA SER A 101 -23.87 10.55 -1.49
C SER A 101 -23.42 10.28 -2.94
N GLY A 102 -22.32 9.56 -3.14
CA GLY A 102 -21.79 9.13 -4.43
C GLY A 102 -21.86 7.61 -4.62
N ASP A 103 -22.74 6.93 -3.91
CA ASP A 103 -22.88 5.47 -3.93
C ASP A 103 -21.55 4.74 -3.65
N PHE A 104 -20.78 5.29 -2.72
CA PHE A 104 -19.45 4.79 -2.33
C PHE A 104 -18.48 4.60 -3.51
N THR A 105 -18.67 5.32 -4.60
CA THR A 105 -17.77 5.30 -5.76
C THR A 105 -16.65 6.32 -5.60
N ALA A 106 -15.50 6.01 -6.17
CA ALA A 106 -14.38 6.93 -6.27
C ALA A 106 -13.66 6.77 -7.62
N ARG A 107 -13.08 7.88 -8.09
CA ARG A 107 -12.28 7.93 -9.32
C ARG A 107 -10.98 8.66 -9.04
N VAL A 108 -9.91 8.16 -9.62
CA VAL A 108 -8.59 8.79 -9.57
C VAL A 108 -8.10 9.00 -10.98
N ASP A 109 -7.71 10.22 -11.30
CA ASP A 109 -7.06 10.59 -12.53
C ASP A 109 -5.55 10.39 -12.41
N LEU A 110 -5.02 9.47 -13.17
CA LEU A 110 -3.61 9.15 -13.23
C LEU A 110 -2.96 9.96 -14.34
N GLY A 111 -2.33 11.08 -13.99
CA GLY A 111 -1.55 11.90 -14.92
C GLY A 111 -0.06 11.55 -14.93
N GLY A 112 0.67 12.06 -15.95
CA GLY A 112 2.11 11.90 -16.06
C GLY A 112 2.57 10.48 -16.39
N LEU A 113 1.74 9.73 -17.13
CA LEU A 113 2.06 8.39 -17.58
C LEU A 113 3.00 8.43 -18.78
N ALA A 114 3.78 7.37 -18.99
CA ALA A 114 4.58 7.18 -20.18
C ALA A 114 3.72 6.66 -21.33
N PRO A 115 3.84 7.20 -22.57
CA PRO A 115 3.09 6.73 -23.72
C PRO A 115 3.57 5.36 -24.21
N GLY A 116 2.66 4.61 -24.83
CA GLY A 116 2.97 3.32 -25.44
C GLY A 116 3.35 2.21 -24.48
N GLN A 117 3.08 2.37 -23.19
CA GLN A 117 3.53 1.49 -22.13
C GLN A 117 2.37 0.83 -21.39
N THR A 118 2.60 -0.39 -20.88
CA THR A 118 1.68 -1.03 -19.94
C THR A 118 1.93 -0.47 -18.55
N HIS A 119 0.85 -0.11 -17.88
CA HIS A 119 0.83 0.35 -16.49
C HIS A 119 0.03 -0.64 -15.67
N PHE A 120 0.55 -0.96 -14.50
CA PHE A 120 -0.13 -1.74 -13.48
C PHE A 120 -0.61 -0.78 -12.40
N TYR A 121 -1.79 -1.00 -11.88
CA TYR A 121 -2.30 -0.21 -10.76
C TYR A 121 -2.88 -1.11 -9.69
N ARG A 122 -2.76 -0.67 -8.45
CA ARG A 122 -3.29 -1.33 -7.28
C ARG A 122 -4.19 -0.36 -6.53
N VAL A 123 -5.42 -0.78 -6.30
CA VAL A 123 -6.42 0.00 -5.56
C VAL A 123 -6.62 -0.60 -4.19
N GLN A 124 -6.63 0.25 -3.20
CA GLN A 124 -7.06 -0.04 -1.82
C GLN A 124 -7.99 1.06 -1.34
N PHE A 125 -8.90 0.71 -0.45
CA PHE A 125 -9.69 1.67 0.30
C PHE A 125 -9.26 1.69 1.76
N GLN A 126 -8.99 2.87 2.29
CA GLN A 126 -8.75 3.14 3.69
C GLN A 126 -10.07 3.48 4.34
N ASP A 127 -10.43 2.77 5.41
CA ASP A 127 -11.65 3.05 6.16
C ASP A 127 -11.61 4.47 6.74
N LEU A 128 -12.71 5.22 6.67
CA LEU A 128 -12.77 6.57 7.25
C LEU A 128 -13.04 6.56 8.74
N ALA A 129 -13.65 5.52 9.28
CA ALA A 129 -13.89 5.38 10.71
C ALA A 129 -12.62 4.90 11.45
N ASP A 130 -11.84 4.02 10.83
CA ASP A 130 -10.53 3.57 11.35
C ASP A 130 -9.46 3.65 10.26
N PRO A 131 -8.67 4.74 10.22
CA PRO A 131 -7.62 4.94 9.21
C PRO A 131 -6.49 3.91 9.21
N LYS A 132 -6.44 3.00 10.17
CA LYS A 132 -5.48 1.89 10.21
C LYS A 132 -5.96 0.68 9.43
N VAL A 133 -7.25 0.64 9.09
CA VAL A 133 -7.88 -0.47 8.39
C VAL A 133 -7.94 -0.18 6.89
N TYR A 134 -7.46 -1.12 6.11
CA TYR A 134 -7.44 -1.06 4.64
C TYR A 134 -8.13 -2.29 4.06
N SER A 135 -8.74 -2.12 2.90
CA SER A 135 -9.25 -3.22 2.09
C SER A 135 -8.12 -4.15 1.65
N VAL A 136 -8.49 -5.36 1.25
CA VAL A 136 -7.59 -6.19 0.41
C VAL A 136 -7.33 -5.43 -0.90
N PRO A 137 -6.06 -5.37 -1.38
CA PRO A 137 -5.74 -4.68 -2.61
C PRO A 137 -6.26 -5.43 -3.83
N LEU A 138 -6.80 -4.71 -4.81
CA LEU A 138 -7.09 -5.25 -6.13
C LEU A 138 -6.16 -4.63 -7.17
N ILE A 139 -5.71 -5.45 -8.11
CA ILE A 139 -4.75 -5.08 -9.14
C ILE A 139 -5.44 -5.07 -10.50
N GLY A 140 -5.18 -4.04 -11.27
CA GLY A 140 -5.57 -3.92 -12.66
C GLY A 140 -4.39 -3.49 -13.53
N ARG A 141 -4.60 -3.50 -14.84
CA ARG A 141 -3.62 -3.01 -15.81
C ARG A 141 -4.31 -2.35 -16.98
N PHE A 142 -3.64 -1.39 -17.58
CA PHE A 142 -4.02 -0.80 -18.86
C PHE A 142 -2.75 -0.49 -19.66
N ARG A 143 -2.94 -0.16 -20.96
CA ARG A 143 -1.86 0.28 -21.80
C ARG A 143 -2.18 1.66 -22.37
N THR A 144 -1.25 2.60 -22.22
CA THR A 144 -1.36 3.90 -22.87
C THR A 144 -1.09 3.76 -24.37
N PRO A 145 -1.85 4.45 -25.24
CA PRO A 145 -1.51 4.54 -26.64
C PRO A 145 -0.16 5.23 -26.86
N HIS A 146 0.41 5.03 -28.02
CA HIS A 146 1.62 5.72 -28.41
C HIS A 146 1.34 7.20 -28.68
N ASP A 147 2.32 8.03 -28.49
CA ASP A 147 2.30 9.47 -28.83
C ASP A 147 2.48 9.74 -30.33
N LYS A 148 2.73 8.70 -31.14
CA LYS A 148 2.87 8.78 -32.59
C LYS A 148 1.76 8.01 -33.28
N PRO A 149 1.29 8.48 -34.45
CA PRO A 149 0.30 7.76 -35.25
C PRO A 149 0.75 6.34 -35.58
N ARG A 150 -0.15 5.38 -35.42
CA ARG A 150 0.03 3.97 -35.79
C ARG A 150 -1.32 3.29 -35.95
N ASP A 151 -1.33 2.11 -36.51
CA ASP A 151 -2.53 1.29 -36.63
C ASP A 151 -3.12 0.98 -35.24
N VAL A 152 -4.46 1.07 -35.19
CA VAL A 152 -5.23 0.78 -33.99
C VAL A 152 -6.13 -0.42 -34.27
N VAL A 153 -6.05 -1.39 -33.38
CA VAL A 153 -6.97 -2.54 -33.36
C VAL A 153 -7.80 -2.44 -32.10
N PHE A 154 -9.11 -2.45 -32.24
CA PHE A 154 -10.01 -2.44 -31.08
C PHE A 154 -11.12 -3.49 -31.26
N ALA A 155 -11.63 -3.98 -30.15
CA ALA A 155 -12.81 -4.81 -30.11
C ALA A 155 -13.89 -4.10 -29.28
N PHE A 156 -15.13 -4.27 -29.67
CA PHE A 156 -16.27 -3.80 -28.89
C PHE A 156 -17.33 -4.89 -28.81
N SER A 157 -18.10 -4.89 -27.78
CA SER A 157 -19.31 -5.70 -27.67
C SER A 157 -20.52 -4.79 -27.45
N GLY A 158 -21.66 -5.24 -27.87
CA GLY A 158 -22.93 -4.62 -27.53
C GLY A 158 -23.36 -4.99 -26.10
N ASP A 159 -24.57 -4.58 -25.75
CA ASP A 159 -25.20 -4.90 -24.49
C ASP A 159 -25.39 -6.44 -24.38
N GLU A 160 -24.95 -7.00 -23.28
CA GLU A 160 -25.28 -8.38 -22.94
C GLU A 160 -26.58 -8.37 -22.15
N ALA A 161 -27.70 -8.70 -22.81
CA ALA A 161 -28.93 -8.98 -22.10
C ALA A 161 -28.69 -10.20 -21.21
N GLY A 162 -28.56 -10.00 -19.91
CA GLY A 162 -28.55 -11.08 -18.95
C GLY A 162 -29.85 -11.85 -19.04
N GLN A 163 -29.84 -12.95 -19.75
CA GLN A 163 -30.90 -13.94 -19.69
C GLN A 163 -30.71 -14.66 -18.36
N GLY A 164 -31.39 -14.17 -17.31
CA GLY A 164 -31.50 -14.85 -16.01
C GLY A 164 -32.51 -15.99 -16.08
#